data_7a1ce6bbad5714e0799b7287fac75a16
#
_entry.id   7a1ce6bbad5714e0799b7287fac75a16
#
_cell.length_a   1.000
_cell.length_b   1.000
_cell.length_c   1.000
_cell.angle_alpha   90.00
_cell.angle_beta   90.00
_cell.angle_gamma   90.00
#
_symmetry.space_group_name_H-M   'P 1'
#
loop_
_entity.id
_entity.type
_entity.pdbx_description
1 polymer ?
#
loop_
_entity_poly.entity_id
_entity_poly.type
_entity_poly.pdbx_seq_one_letter_code
_entity_poly.pdbx_strand_id
1 'polypeptide(L)'
;MKARINCKDHEFPEGTRFIEVVTRIRESKKDEPMIRAIREKTGKDYIVFILNGRIVRPEEFETLEIKEGDDIRWVHPYFGG
;
A
#
# COMPACT_ATOMS: atom_id res chain seq x y z
N MET A 1 -9.42 15.19 -1.76
CA MET A 1 -8.13 15.42 -1.07
C MET A 1 -6.99 14.74 -1.79
N LYS A 2 -5.79 15.27 -1.63
CA LYS A 2 -4.61 14.73 -2.28
C LYS A 2 -3.74 13.97 -1.31
N ALA A 3 -3.26 12.82 -1.75
CA ALA A 3 -2.22 12.07 -1.04
C ALA A 3 -1.20 11.60 -2.05
N ARG A 4 0.04 11.37 -1.60
CA ARG A 4 1.08 10.87 -2.49
C ARG A 4 1.28 9.39 -2.28
N ILE A 5 1.45 8.67 -3.39
CA ILE A 5 1.80 7.26 -3.36
C ILE A 5 3.09 7.11 -4.14
N ASN A 6 4.16 6.73 -3.45
CA ASN A 6 5.51 6.63 -4.03
C ASN A 6 5.87 7.87 -4.85
N CYS A 7 5.66 9.04 -4.22
CA CYS A 7 6.02 10.35 -4.76
C CYS A 7 5.13 10.83 -5.91
N LYS A 8 4.01 10.17 -6.17
CA LYS A 8 3.05 10.61 -7.18
C LYS A 8 1.75 11.04 -6.53
N ASP A 9 1.22 12.18 -6.95
CA ASP A 9 -0.04 12.69 -6.41
C ASP A 9 -1.23 11.89 -6.91
N HIS A 10 -2.16 11.62 -6.00
CA HIS A 10 -3.41 10.94 -6.30
C HIS A 10 -4.54 11.64 -5.58
N GLU A 11 -5.72 11.67 -6.21
CA GLU A 11 -6.92 12.22 -5.60
C GLU A 11 -7.75 11.11 -4.98
N PHE A 12 -8.27 11.38 -3.80
CA PHE A 12 -9.15 10.45 -3.09
C PHE A 12 -10.32 11.22 -2.49
N PRO A 13 -11.50 10.61 -2.40
CA PRO A 13 -12.61 11.21 -1.66
C PRO A 13 -12.28 11.35 -0.19
N GLU A 14 -12.89 12.31 0.47
CA GLU A 14 -12.75 12.43 1.92
C GLU A 14 -13.32 11.20 2.60
N GLY A 15 -12.68 10.78 3.68
CA GLY A 15 -13.08 9.58 4.40
C GLY A 15 -12.51 8.28 3.84
N THR A 16 -11.66 8.37 2.81
CA THR A 16 -11.02 7.18 2.26
C THR A 16 -10.17 6.52 3.33
N ARG A 17 -10.33 5.23 3.50
CA ARG A 17 -9.55 4.47 4.49
C ARG A 17 -8.31 3.89 3.85
N PHE A 18 -7.33 3.63 4.67
CA PHE A 18 -6.05 3.11 4.19
C PHE A 18 -6.22 1.79 3.43
N ILE A 19 -7.16 0.94 3.86
CA ILE A 19 -7.43 -0.34 3.18
C ILE A 19 -7.82 -0.13 1.71
N GLU A 20 -8.50 0.95 1.39
CA GLU A 20 -8.89 1.24 0.01
C GLU A 20 -7.66 1.56 -0.84
N VAL A 21 -6.70 2.27 -0.27
CA VAL A 21 -5.44 2.56 -0.95
C VAL A 21 -4.63 1.29 -1.13
N VAL A 22 -4.55 0.46 -0.09
CA VAL A 22 -3.85 -0.82 -0.14
C VAL A 22 -4.43 -1.70 -1.25
N THR A 23 -5.76 -1.79 -1.31
CA THR A 23 -6.44 -2.60 -2.32
C THR A 23 -6.11 -2.11 -3.72
N ARG A 24 -6.14 -0.80 -3.93
CA ARG A 24 -5.81 -0.22 -5.23
C ARG A 24 -4.38 -0.53 -5.65
N ILE A 25 -3.44 -0.42 -4.71
CA ILE A 25 -2.04 -0.70 -4.99
C ILE A 25 -1.86 -2.18 -5.33
N ARG A 26 -2.47 -3.07 -4.54
CA ARG A 26 -2.37 -4.51 -4.78
C ARG A 26 -2.96 -4.90 -6.13
N GLU A 27 -4.09 -4.31 -6.49
CA GLU A 27 -4.70 -4.57 -7.79
C GLU A 27 -3.80 -4.14 -8.94
N SER A 28 -3.12 -3.01 -8.80
CA SER A 28 -2.24 -2.53 -9.85
C SER A 28 -0.96 -3.35 -9.98
N LYS A 29 -0.57 -4.09 -8.94
CA LYS A 29 0.69 -4.83 -8.90
C LYS A 29 0.53 -6.34 -8.96
N LYS A 30 -0.69 -6.83 -8.97
CA LYS A 30 -0.93 -8.28 -8.88
C LYS A 30 -0.30 -9.08 -10.01
N ASP A 31 -0.09 -8.45 -11.17
CA ASP A 31 0.48 -9.13 -12.33
C ASP A 31 1.99 -8.99 -12.46
N GLU A 32 2.65 -8.29 -11.55
CA GLU A 32 4.09 -8.22 -11.58
C GLU A 32 4.69 -9.60 -11.28
N PRO A 33 5.68 -10.04 -12.09
CA PRO A 33 6.23 -11.39 -11.95
C PRO A 33 6.73 -11.72 -10.55
N MET A 34 7.37 -10.75 -9.89
CA MET A 34 7.89 -10.96 -8.55
C MET A 34 6.77 -11.12 -7.53
N ILE A 35 5.75 -10.29 -7.62
CA ILE A 35 4.61 -10.36 -6.70
C ILE A 35 3.86 -11.68 -6.91
N ARG A 36 3.66 -12.07 -8.15
CA ARG A 36 3.00 -13.35 -8.47
C ARG A 36 3.79 -14.54 -7.93
N ALA A 37 5.10 -14.51 -8.09
CA ALA A 37 5.94 -15.61 -7.63
C ALA A 37 5.86 -15.78 -6.12
N ILE A 38 5.92 -14.67 -5.38
CA ILE A 38 5.84 -14.71 -3.93
C ILE A 38 4.47 -15.16 -3.48
N ARG A 39 3.42 -14.64 -4.13
CA ARG A 39 2.05 -15.01 -3.78
C ARG A 39 1.79 -16.49 -4.04
N GLU A 40 2.30 -17.03 -5.13
CA GLU A 40 2.15 -18.46 -5.45
C GLU A 40 2.84 -19.35 -4.44
N LYS A 41 3.98 -18.91 -3.91
CA LYS A 41 4.72 -19.69 -2.93
C LYS A 41 4.12 -19.60 -1.52
N THR A 42 3.66 -18.43 -1.13
CA THR A 42 3.31 -18.17 0.27
C THR A 42 1.85 -17.86 0.49
N GLY A 43 1.10 -17.55 -0.57
CA GLY A 43 -0.29 -17.13 -0.47
C GLY A 43 -0.48 -15.66 -0.14
N LYS A 44 0.62 -14.92 0.06
CA LYS A 44 0.55 -13.50 0.41
C LYS A 44 1.56 -12.72 -0.42
N ASP A 45 1.27 -11.44 -0.65
CA ASP A 45 2.18 -10.59 -1.41
C ASP A 45 3.27 -9.96 -0.54
N TYR A 46 3.07 -9.89 0.77
CA TYR A 46 4.02 -9.33 1.73
C TYR A 46 4.46 -7.89 1.44
N ILE A 47 3.66 -7.14 0.69
CA ILE A 47 3.98 -5.73 0.43
C ILE A 47 3.90 -4.96 1.75
N VAL A 48 4.92 -4.14 2.01
CA VAL A 48 4.97 -3.31 3.21
C VAL A 48 4.49 -1.91 2.86
N PHE A 49 3.58 -1.37 3.66
CA PHE A 49 3.02 -0.04 3.46
C PHE A 49 3.50 0.91 4.55
N ILE A 50 3.85 2.12 4.15
CA ILE A 50 4.41 3.15 5.03
C ILE A 50 3.59 4.42 4.86
N LEU A 51 3.14 4.99 5.96
CA LEU A 51 2.39 6.24 5.96
C LEU A 51 3.17 7.29 6.75
N ASN A 52 3.57 8.35 6.07
CA ASN A 52 4.32 9.44 6.70
C ASN A 52 5.52 8.93 7.48
N GLY A 53 6.24 7.98 6.91
CA GLY A 53 7.44 7.43 7.52
C GLY A 53 7.22 6.33 8.54
N ARG A 54 5.98 5.93 8.79
CA ARG A 54 5.65 4.89 9.77
C ARG A 54 5.08 3.66 9.07
N ILE A 55 5.56 2.48 9.42
CA ILE A 55 5.01 1.24 8.88
C ILE A 55 3.59 1.05 9.40
N VAL A 56 2.66 0.75 8.48
CA VAL A 56 1.26 0.51 8.84
C VAL A 56 1.03 -0.99 8.86
N ARG A 57 0.51 -1.48 9.97
CA ARG A 57 0.22 -2.91 10.11
C ARG A 57 -1.13 -3.25 9.51
N PRO A 58 -1.31 -4.49 9.06
CA PRO A 58 -2.60 -4.90 8.46
C PRO A 58 -3.81 -4.66 9.35
N GLU A 59 -3.66 -4.79 10.67
CA GLU A 59 -4.79 -4.57 11.58
C GLU A 59 -5.22 -3.11 11.65
N GLU A 60 -4.41 -2.18 11.15
CA GLU A 60 -4.76 -0.77 11.10
C GLU A 60 -5.45 -0.36 9.80
N PHE A 61 -5.39 -1.20 8.77
CA PHE A 61 -5.85 -0.83 7.43
C PHE A 61 -7.30 -0.36 7.39
N GLU A 62 -8.18 -1.01 8.12
CA GLU A 62 -9.60 -0.71 8.06
C GLU A 62 -10.01 0.50 8.88
N THR A 63 -9.24 0.85 9.89
CA THR A 63 -9.58 1.95 10.79
C THR A 63 -8.85 3.24 10.49
N LEU A 64 -7.72 3.15 9.80
CA LEU A 64 -6.89 4.32 9.52
C LEU A 64 -7.44 5.06 8.30
N GLU A 65 -7.71 6.35 8.44
CA GLU A 65 -8.16 7.19 7.32
C GLU A 65 -6.99 7.98 6.79
N ILE A 66 -6.95 8.16 5.47
CA ILE A 66 -5.93 9.02 4.87
C ILE A 66 -6.40 10.46 4.93
N LYS A 67 -5.44 11.39 4.91
CA LYS A 67 -5.71 12.82 5.04
C LYS A 67 -4.97 13.58 3.96
N GLU A 68 -5.41 14.83 3.76
CA GLU A 68 -4.76 15.71 2.80
C GLU A 68 -3.25 15.79 3.08
N GLY A 69 -2.47 15.60 2.03
CA GLY A 69 -1.02 15.70 2.14
C GLY A 69 -0.31 14.46 2.66
N ASP A 70 -1.03 13.40 2.94
CA ASP A 70 -0.37 12.17 3.42
C ASP A 70 0.61 11.63 2.38
N ASP A 71 1.71 11.09 2.89
CA ASP A 71 2.75 10.46 2.08
C ASP A 71 2.69 8.96 2.31
N ILE A 72 2.25 8.24 1.29
CA ILE A 72 2.10 6.80 1.35
C ILE A 72 3.18 6.17 0.48
N ARG A 73 3.86 5.18 1.02
CA ARG A 73 4.86 4.43 0.28
C ARG A 73 4.62 2.95 0.45
N TRP A 74 4.99 2.20 -0.57
CA TRP A 74 4.96 0.76 -0.48
C TRP A 74 6.28 0.23 -1.03
N VAL A 75 6.72 -0.89 -0.48
CA VAL A 75 7.99 -1.49 -0.91
C VAL A 75 7.75 -2.97 -1.18
N HIS A 76 8.59 -3.51 -2.05
CA HIS A 76 8.52 -4.93 -2.40
C HIS A 76 8.81 -5.80 -1.19
N PRO A 77 8.20 -6.99 -1.15
CA PRO A 77 8.27 -7.84 0.02
C PRO A 77 9.57 -8.61 0.21
N TYR A 78 10.47 -8.54 -0.72
CA TYR A 78 11.72 -9.24 -0.52
C TYR A 78 12.77 -8.27 -0.03
N PHE A 79 13.64 -8.75 0.80
CA PHE A 79 14.68 -7.94 1.38
C PHE A 79 15.97 -8.66 1.10
N GLY A 80 16.74 -8.15 0.24
CA GLY A 80 18.02 -8.65 -0.13
C GLY A 80 18.58 -9.78 0.71
N GLY A 81 17.80 -10.29 1.43
CA GLY A 81 18.26 -11.35 2.32
C GLY A 81 17.70 -12.64 1.88
#